data_fff3217ee7de7f406d9795fbe08492f2
#
_entry.id   fff3217ee7de7f406d9795fbe08492f2
#
_cell.length_a   1.000
_cell.length_b   1.000
_cell.length_c   1.000
_cell.angle_alpha   90.00
_cell.angle_beta   90.00
_cell.angle_gamma   90.00
#
_symmetry.space_group_name_H-M   'P 1'
#
loop_
_entity.id
_entity.type
_entity.pdbx_description
1 polymer ?
#
loop_
_entity_poly.entity_id
_entity_poly.type
_entity_poly.pdbx_seq_one_letter_code
_entity_poly.pdbx_strand_id
1 'polypeptide(L)'
;MLGCPEADSPFLCRAMKKVAILGKRGSFHEEAALAFYQDVPLELKGFDSFEQMLSAYDSADVDAVVVAVENTLSGGLVRNLELIHSGGYQVVGEVHIPIHQYLMALPGESLDSIREVRSHEMALYQTRSYLEKHFPGVPQTRTSSTVAAVLEIVDGQLQGVAAVASRLAAKEYGLEILAREIESFKENLTRFFVLDRYFRPEKADKASWCFTLPHKAGALAQILTILSFYEMNLTRIQSLPIPGCPWEYFFYADIRFDDSVRYRQALSAVRPLLADLDIMGIYKGSF
;
A
#
# COMPACT_ATOMS: atom_id res chain seq x y z
N MET A 1 -23.23 -50.43 2.21
CA MET A 1 -23.29 -49.17 2.98
C MET A 1 -21.88 -48.89 3.50
N LEU A 2 -21.11 -48.13 2.76
CA LEU A 2 -19.78 -47.66 3.16
C LEU A 2 -19.91 -46.17 3.42
N GLY A 3 -19.75 -45.79 4.69
CA GLY A 3 -19.84 -44.44 5.14
C GLY A 3 -18.71 -43.56 4.54
N CYS A 4 -19.08 -42.39 4.05
CA CYS A 4 -18.15 -41.30 3.79
C CYS A 4 -17.48 -40.85 5.09
N PRO A 5 -16.16 -40.71 5.13
CA PRO A 5 -15.51 -40.04 6.26
C PRO A 5 -15.79 -38.54 6.22
N GLU A 6 -16.01 -37.99 7.39
CA GLU A 6 -16.32 -36.58 7.72
C GLU A 6 -15.38 -35.59 7.05
N ALA A 7 -16.00 -34.66 6.37
CA ALA A 7 -15.37 -33.47 5.80
C ALA A 7 -15.28 -32.37 6.85
N ASP A 8 -14.26 -32.39 7.70
CA ASP A 8 -13.90 -31.28 8.58
C ASP A 8 -12.45 -30.87 8.32
N SER A 9 -12.24 -30.23 7.18
CA SER A 9 -11.08 -29.41 6.93
C SER A 9 -11.51 -28.20 6.10
N PRO A 10 -11.46 -26.97 6.62
CA PRO A 10 -11.81 -25.76 5.88
C PRO A 10 -10.83 -25.42 4.75
N PHE A 11 -9.87 -26.31 4.45
CA PHE A 11 -8.79 -26.10 3.48
C PHE A 11 -8.94 -26.83 2.15
N LEU A 12 -10.03 -27.56 1.92
CA LEU A 12 -10.25 -28.27 0.65
C LEU A 12 -10.89 -27.35 -0.39
N CYS A 13 -10.08 -26.98 -1.39
CA CYS A 13 -10.44 -26.28 -2.62
C CYS A 13 -10.72 -24.76 -2.47
N ARG A 14 -9.81 -24.00 -1.85
CA ARG A 14 -9.78 -22.55 -2.11
C ARG A 14 -9.20 -22.34 -3.51
N ALA A 15 -10.06 -21.95 -4.45
CA ALA A 15 -9.62 -21.39 -5.72
C ALA A 15 -8.56 -20.30 -5.43
N MET A 16 -7.51 -20.26 -6.25
CA MET A 16 -6.44 -19.27 -6.15
C MET A 16 -7.05 -17.85 -6.14
N LYS A 17 -6.75 -17.04 -5.12
CA LYS A 17 -7.30 -15.69 -5.01
C LYS A 17 -6.59 -14.76 -6.00
N LYS A 18 -7.35 -14.11 -6.86
CA LYS A 18 -6.83 -13.16 -7.84
C LYS A 18 -6.67 -11.78 -7.20
N VAL A 19 -5.45 -11.28 -7.12
CA VAL A 19 -5.14 -10.02 -6.48
C VAL A 19 -4.47 -9.06 -7.47
N ALA A 20 -5.06 -7.87 -7.64
CA ALA A 20 -4.47 -6.80 -8.43
C ALA A 20 -3.37 -6.10 -7.64
N ILE A 21 -2.23 -5.89 -8.28
CA ILE A 21 -1.09 -5.14 -7.76
C ILE A 21 -0.63 -4.10 -8.78
N LEU A 22 -0.11 -2.96 -8.31
CA LEU A 22 0.50 -1.97 -9.19
C LEU A 22 1.90 -2.43 -9.60
N GLY A 23 2.18 -2.39 -10.90
CA GLY A 23 3.42 -2.83 -11.49
C GLY A 23 3.45 -4.34 -11.73
N LYS A 24 4.64 -4.91 -11.69
CA LYS A 24 4.91 -6.31 -12.01
C LYS A 24 5.35 -7.08 -10.77
N ARG A 25 5.58 -8.38 -10.93
CA ARG A 25 6.17 -9.23 -9.89
C ARG A 25 7.52 -8.64 -9.42
N GLY A 26 7.84 -8.85 -8.15
CA GLY A 26 8.99 -8.20 -7.52
C GLY A 26 8.71 -6.79 -6.98
N SER A 27 7.48 -6.26 -7.12
CA SER A 27 7.13 -4.94 -6.57
C SER A 27 6.83 -4.99 -5.07
N PHE A 28 6.89 -3.82 -4.40
CA PHE A 28 6.44 -3.70 -3.01
C PHE A 28 4.94 -3.94 -2.84
N HIS A 29 4.13 -3.78 -3.89
CA HIS A 29 2.72 -4.18 -3.88
C HIS A 29 2.56 -5.71 -3.82
N GLU A 30 3.43 -6.48 -4.48
CA GLU A 30 3.47 -7.93 -4.32
C GLU A 30 3.87 -8.32 -2.90
N GLU A 31 4.89 -7.68 -2.32
CA GLU A 31 5.28 -7.93 -0.92
C GLU A 31 4.10 -7.66 0.03
N ALA A 32 3.36 -6.58 -0.20
CA ALA A 32 2.18 -6.23 0.58
C ALA A 32 1.05 -7.28 0.43
N ALA A 33 0.79 -7.76 -0.79
CA ALA A 33 -0.20 -8.81 -1.02
C ALA A 33 0.18 -10.11 -0.32
N LEU A 34 1.44 -10.53 -0.44
CA LEU A 34 1.95 -11.74 0.22
C LEU A 34 1.90 -11.61 1.75
N ALA A 35 2.24 -10.44 2.31
CA ALA A 35 2.21 -10.18 3.74
C ALA A 35 0.79 -10.17 4.31
N PHE A 36 -0.20 -9.66 3.57
CA PHE A 36 -1.60 -9.63 4.03
C PHE A 36 -2.26 -11.01 3.98
N TYR A 37 -2.08 -11.73 2.89
CA TYR A 37 -2.78 -13.00 2.65
C TYR A 37 -2.04 -14.25 3.18
N GLN A 38 -0.76 -14.11 3.55
CA GLN A 38 0.10 -15.17 4.12
C GLN A 38 -0.09 -16.56 3.49
N ASP A 39 -0.95 -17.39 4.08
CA ASP A 39 -1.14 -18.80 3.69
C ASP A 39 -2.20 -19.02 2.59
N VAL A 40 -2.70 -17.95 1.97
CA VAL A 40 -3.69 -18.04 0.87
C VAL A 40 -2.95 -18.12 -0.46
N PRO A 41 -3.22 -19.13 -1.30
CA PRO A 41 -2.65 -19.18 -2.65
C PRO A 41 -3.12 -17.98 -3.49
N LEU A 42 -2.18 -17.20 -4.06
CA LEU A 42 -2.45 -16.00 -4.82
C LEU A 42 -2.11 -16.15 -6.30
N GLU A 43 -3.00 -15.67 -7.16
CA GLU A 43 -2.73 -15.31 -8.54
C GLU A 43 -2.60 -13.77 -8.61
N LEU A 44 -1.37 -13.27 -8.74
CA LEU A 44 -1.10 -11.83 -8.80
C LEU A 44 -1.23 -11.33 -10.23
N LYS A 45 -2.06 -10.30 -10.43
CA LYS A 45 -2.22 -9.60 -11.70
C LYS A 45 -1.65 -8.18 -11.60
N GLY A 46 -0.62 -7.91 -12.39
CA GLY A 46 0.04 -6.60 -12.45
C GLY A 46 -0.70 -5.64 -13.39
N PHE A 47 -0.79 -4.38 -12.98
CA PHE A 47 -1.42 -3.29 -13.73
C PHE A 47 -0.51 -2.06 -13.74
N ASP A 48 -0.68 -1.18 -14.72
CA ASP A 48 0.15 0.01 -14.89
C ASP A 48 -0.40 1.23 -14.12
N SER A 49 -1.68 1.18 -13.69
CA SER A 49 -2.28 2.24 -12.89
C SER A 49 -3.31 1.70 -11.89
N PHE A 50 -3.56 2.51 -10.85
CA PHE A 50 -4.56 2.14 -9.84
C PHE A 50 -5.99 2.14 -10.43
N GLU A 51 -6.29 3.04 -11.37
CA GLU A 51 -7.56 3.07 -12.08
C GLU A 51 -7.82 1.76 -12.85
N GLN A 52 -6.79 1.18 -13.49
CA GLN A 52 -6.91 -0.13 -14.14
C GLN A 52 -7.16 -1.25 -13.14
N MET A 53 -6.51 -1.22 -11.97
CA MET A 53 -6.76 -2.18 -10.90
C MET A 53 -8.21 -2.13 -10.41
N LEU A 54 -8.75 -0.93 -10.21
CA LEU A 54 -10.15 -0.74 -9.82
C LEU A 54 -11.12 -1.20 -10.91
N SER A 55 -10.84 -0.91 -12.17
CA SER A 55 -11.64 -1.39 -13.30
C SER A 55 -11.68 -2.92 -13.37
N ALA A 56 -10.55 -3.59 -13.15
CA ALA A 56 -10.48 -5.06 -13.07
C ALA A 56 -11.21 -5.61 -11.83
N TYR A 57 -11.20 -4.87 -10.74
CA TYR A 57 -11.97 -5.19 -9.55
C TYR A 57 -13.47 -5.05 -9.82
N ASP A 58 -13.94 -3.99 -10.45
CA ASP A 58 -15.35 -3.76 -10.77
C ASP A 58 -15.92 -4.81 -11.73
N SER A 59 -15.13 -5.21 -12.72
CA SER A 59 -15.49 -6.28 -13.67
C SER A 59 -15.40 -7.70 -13.11
N ALA A 60 -14.97 -7.84 -11.84
CA ALA A 60 -14.72 -9.12 -11.16
C ALA A 60 -13.62 -10.00 -11.82
N ASP A 61 -12.70 -9.39 -12.57
CA ASP A 61 -11.52 -10.06 -13.10
C ASP A 61 -10.50 -10.38 -12.00
N VAL A 62 -10.57 -9.63 -10.89
CA VAL A 62 -9.80 -9.86 -9.67
C VAL A 62 -10.72 -9.83 -8.44
N ASP A 63 -10.32 -10.57 -7.40
CA ASP A 63 -11.05 -10.69 -6.14
C ASP A 63 -10.70 -9.57 -5.17
N ALA A 64 -9.48 -9.06 -5.27
CA ALA A 64 -8.93 -8.07 -4.35
C ALA A 64 -7.96 -7.11 -5.05
N VAL A 65 -7.74 -5.96 -4.39
CA VAL A 65 -6.79 -4.92 -4.80
C VAL A 65 -5.92 -4.57 -3.60
N VAL A 66 -4.60 -4.50 -3.81
CA VAL A 66 -3.65 -3.99 -2.81
C VAL A 66 -3.07 -2.69 -3.34
N VAL A 67 -3.25 -1.60 -2.59
CA VAL A 67 -2.90 -0.25 -3.02
C VAL A 67 -2.17 0.54 -1.96
N ALA A 68 -1.05 1.16 -2.33
CA ALA A 68 -0.31 2.07 -1.45
C ALA A 68 -1.14 3.34 -1.19
N VAL A 69 -1.26 3.75 0.08
CA VAL A 69 -2.03 4.95 0.49
C VAL A 69 -1.20 5.95 1.28
N GLU A 70 -0.04 5.55 1.77
CA GLU A 70 0.85 6.41 2.56
C GLU A 70 2.27 5.85 2.59
N ASN A 71 3.24 6.75 2.59
CA ASN A 71 4.64 6.40 2.84
C ASN A 71 5.23 7.41 3.82
N THR A 72 6.05 6.96 4.76
CA THR A 72 6.58 7.79 5.84
C THR A 72 7.47 8.93 5.35
N LEU A 73 8.05 8.85 4.15
CA LEU A 73 8.92 9.89 3.58
C LEU A 73 8.18 10.80 2.59
N SER A 74 7.29 10.25 1.76
CA SER A 74 6.56 11.02 0.74
C SER A 74 5.16 11.46 1.19
N GLY A 75 4.71 10.99 2.35
CA GLY A 75 3.39 11.34 2.89
C GLY A 75 2.25 10.55 2.28
N GLY A 76 1.04 11.11 2.34
CA GLY A 76 -0.18 10.47 1.85
C GLY A 76 -0.26 10.46 0.33
N LEU A 77 -0.65 9.32 -0.22
CA LEU A 77 -0.97 9.16 -1.64
C LEU A 77 -2.43 9.55 -1.87
N VAL A 78 -2.68 10.86 -1.84
CA VAL A 78 -4.02 11.48 -1.84
C VAL A 78 -4.90 10.97 -2.96
N ARG A 79 -4.35 10.86 -4.18
CA ARG A 79 -5.08 10.39 -5.36
C ARG A 79 -5.69 9.00 -5.16
N ASN A 80 -4.96 8.10 -4.50
CA ASN A 80 -5.44 6.75 -4.25
C ASN A 80 -6.58 6.74 -3.21
N LEU A 81 -6.48 7.58 -2.17
CA LEU A 81 -7.57 7.75 -1.18
C LEU A 81 -8.83 8.34 -1.83
N GLU A 82 -8.68 9.34 -2.71
CA GLU A 82 -9.80 9.93 -3.45
C GLU A 82 -10.50 8.89 -4.33
N LEU A 83 -9.74 8.06 -5.05
CA LEU A 83 -10.30 7.00 -5.89
C LEU A 83 -11.05 5.94 -5.09
N ILE A 84 -10.53 5.54 -3.91
CA ILE A 84 -11.20 4.60 -3.02
C ILE A 84 -12.53 5.19 -2.51
N HIS A 85 -12.49 6.42 -2.02
CA HIS A 85 -13.66 7.11 -1.49
C HIS A 85 -14.71 7.34 -2.60
N SER A 86 -14.34 7.98 -3.71
CA SER A 86 -15.27 8.31 -4.79
C SER A 86 -15.90 7.09 -5.46
N GLY A 87 -15.20 5.97 -5.49
CA GLY A 87 -15.71 4.70 -6.00
C GLY A 87 -16.52 3.89 -4.98
N GLY A 88 -16.62 4.34 -3.71
CA GLY A 88 -17.35 3.62 -2.66
C GLY A 88 -16.72 2.28 -2.29
N TYR A 89 -15.41 2.11 -2.50
CA TYR A 89 -14.72 0.87 -2.21
C TYR A 89 -14.49 0.68 -0.72
N GLN A 90 -14.71 -0.55 -0.24
CA GLN A 90 -14.54 -0.88 1.17
C GLN A 90 -13.15 -1.43 1.46
N VAL A 91 -12.46 -0.78 2.40
CA VAL A 91 -11.18 -1.23 2.94
C VAL A 91 -11.45 -2.33 3.97
N VAL A 92 -10.86 -3.51 3.76
CA VAL A 92 -11.02 -4.67 4.63
C VAL A 92 -9.79 -4.95 5.50
N GLY A 93 -8.70 -4.25 5.24
CA GLY A 93 -7.47 -4.38 6.01
C GLY A 93 -6.38 -3.46 5.51
N GLU A 94 -5.28 -3.44 6.27
CA GLU A 94 -4.07 -2.71 5.94
C GLU A 94 -2.83 -3.56 6.21
N VAL A 95 -1.74 -3.21 5.55
CA VAL A 95 -0.41 -3.78 5.81
C VAL A 95 0.65 -2.69 5.66
N HIS A 96 1.67 -2.72 6.51
CA HIS A 96 2.82 -1.83 6.42
C HIS A 96 4.04 -2.63 5.97
N ILE A 97 4.66 -2.18 4.89
CA ILE A 97 5.84 -2.82 4.31
C ILE A 97 7.05 -1.91 4.50
N PRO A 98 8.12 -2.41 5.15
CA PRO A 98 9.40 -1.71 5.16
C PRO A 98 9.96 -1.63 3.74
N ILE A 99 10.38 -0.44 3.33
CA ILE A 99 10.91 -0.21 2.00
C ILE A 99 12.43 -0.29 2.08
N HIS A 100 12.96 -1.47 1.84
CA HIS A 100 14.40 -1.70 1.74
C HIS A 100 14.82 -1.74 0.27
N GLN A 101 15.87 -0.98 -0.05
CA GLN A 101 16.41 -0.86 -1.40
C GLN A 101 17.70 -1.67 -1.52
N TYR A 102 17.76 -2.47 -2.57
CA TYR A 102 18.91 -3.33 -2.87
C TYR A 102 19.53 -2.93 -4.21
N LEU A 103 20.85 -2.84 -4.26
CA LEU A 103 21.57 -2.70 -5.52
C LEU A 103 21.81 -4.09 -6.09
N MET A 104 21.43 -4.30 -7.33
CA MET A 104 21.50 -5.61 -7.99
C MET A 104 21.92 -5.48 -9.46
N ALA A 105 22.55 -6.51 -9.98
CA ALA A 105 23.00 -6.57 -11.38
C ALA A 105 22.94 -8.01 -11.90
N LEU A 106 23.32 -8.23 -13.16
CA LEU A 106 23.47 -9.58 -13.73
C LEU A 106 24.48 -10.39 -12.91
N PRO A 107 24.31 -11.73 -12.81
CA PRO A 107 25.25 -12.60 -12.13
C PRO A 107 26.69 -12.45 -12.66
N GLY A 108 27.64 -12.40 -11.73
CA GLY A 108 29.06 -12.21 -12.05
C GLY A 108 29.53 -10.76 -12.13
N GLU A 109 28.61 -9.79 -12.00
CA GLU A 109 28.97 -8.37 -11.87
C GLU A 109 29.48 -8.07 -10.44
N SER A 110 30.30 -7.01 -10.33
CA SER A 110 30.79 -6.50 -9.04
C SER A 110 30.53 -5.00 -8.91
N LEU A 111 30.67 -4.45 -7.70
CA LEU A 111 30.54 -2.99 -7.51
C LEU A 111 31.46 -2.18 -8.41
N ASP A 112 32.69 -2.69 -8.69
CA ASP A 112 33.68 -2.02 -9.51
C ASP A 112 33.38 -2.07 -11.02
N SER A 113 32.54 -3.02 -11.46
CA SER A 113 32.15 -3.15 -12.87
C SER A 113 31.01 -2.20 -13.25
N ILE A 114 30.24 -1.67 -12.27
CA ILE A 114 29.06 -0.87 -12.55
C ILE A 114 29.41 0.50 -13.15
N ARG A 115 28.76 0.83 -14.27
CA ARG A 115 28.90 2.07 -15.05
C ARG A 115 27.62 2.88 -15.17
N GLU A 116 26.49 2.31 -14.78
CA GLU A 116 25.19 2.95 -14.78
C GLU A 116 24.31 2.36 -13.68
N VAL A 117 23.48 3.19 -13.02
CA VAL A 117 22.47 2.75 -12.06
C VAL A 117 21.07 3.17 -12.55
N ARG A 118 20.12 2.25 -12.58
CA ARG A 118 18.75 2.49 -13.02
C ARG A 118 17.75 2.25 -11.90
N SER A 119 16.75 3.10 -11.77
CA SER A 119 15.58 2.85 -10.93
C SER A 119 14.49 3.90 -11.13
N HIS A 120 13.39 3.71 -10.42
CA HIS A 120 12.39 4.76 -10.23
C HIS A 120 12.98 5.97 -9.49
N GLU A 121 12.57 7.17 -9.86
CA GLU A 121 13.08 8.42 -9.29
C GLU A 121 13.11 8.43 -7.76
N MET A 122 12.04 7.96 -7.12
CA MET A 122 11.96 7.93 -5.65
C MET A 122 12.99 6.98 -5.03
N ALA A 123 13.25 5.82 -5.64
CA ALA A 123 14.26 4.88 -5.15
C ALA A 123 15.68 5.44 -5.30
N LEU A 124 15.98 6.12 -6.41
CA LEU A 124 17.24 6.84 -6.60
C LEU A 124 17.41 7.95 -5.55
N TYR A 125 16.35 8.71 -5.27
CA TYR A 125 16.38 9.73 -4.23
C TYR A 125 16.63 9.12 -2.84
N GLN A 126 15.94 8.05 -2.50
CA GLN A 126 16.10 7.36 -1.20
C GLN A 126 17.49 6.75 -0.99
N THR A 127 18.17 6.40 -2.07
CA THR A 127 19.51 5.77 -2.03
C THR A 127 20.65 6.72 -2.38
N ARG A 128 20.35 8.00 -2.57
CA ARG A 128 21.28 9.01 -3.05
C ARG A 128 22.60 9.05 -2.27
N SER A 129 22.55 9.05 -0.94
CA SER A 129 23.78 9.12 -0.11
C SER A 129 24.72 7.93 -0.35
N TYR A 130 24.15 6.73 -0.55
CA TYR A 130 24.91 5.53 -0.88
C TYR A 130 25.52 5.64 -2.27
N LEU A 131 24.72 6.04 -3.27
CA LEU A 131 25.15 6.14 -4.67
C LEU A 131 26.23 7.22 -4.85
N GLU A 132 26.10 8.38 -4.23
CA GLU A 132 27.11 9.45 -4.29
C GLU A 132 28.45 9.01 -3.67
N LYS A 133 28.40 8.22 -2.59
CA LYS A 133 29.59 7.73 -1.90
C LYS A 133 30.33 6.62 -2.68
N HIS A 134 29.57 5.65 -3.24
CA HIS A 134 30.15 4.45 -3.82
C HIS A 134 30.26 4.50 -5.35
N PHE A 135 29.49 5.37 -5.99
CA PHE A 135 29.39 5.52 -7.45
C PHE A 135 29.50 6.99 -7.88
N PRO A 136 30.55 7.74 -7.45
CA PRO A 136 30.70 9.13 -7.79
C PRO A 136 30.84 9.32 -9.31
N GLY A 137 29.94 10.13 -9.90
CA GLY A 137 29.92 10.40 -11.34
C GLY A 137 29.32 9.31 -12.23
N VAL A 138 28.85 8.20 -11.66
CA VAL A 138 28.15 7.16 -12.43
C VAL A 138 26.74 7.67 -12.79
N PRO A 139 26.32 7.59 -14.06
CA PRO A 139 24.98 8.00 -14.50
C PRO A 139 23.87 7.27 -13.76
N GLN A 140 22.82 8.01 -13.41
CA GLN A 140 21.60 7.48 -12.79
C GLN A 140 20.43 7.69 -13.76
N THR A 141 19.90 6.59 -14.31
CA THR A 141 18.80 6.63 -15.28
C THR A 141 17.49 6.32 -14.62
N ARG A 142 16.48 7.18 -14.83
CA ARG A 142 15.13 7.02 -14.29
C ARG A 142 14.33 6.08 -15.17
N THR A 143 13.59 5.18 -14.52
CA THR A 143 12.65 4.26 -15.15
C THR A 143 11.24 4.44 -14.57
N SER A 144 10.23 3.88 -15.22
CA SER A 144 8.83 4.00 -14.79
C SER A 144 8.54 3.34 -13.44
N SER A 145 9.33 2.32 -13.05
CA SER A 145 9.25 1.67 -11.74
C SER A 145 10.59 1.00 -11.40
N THR A 146 10.77 0.62 -10.13
CA THR A 146 11.97 -0.13 -9.71
C THR A 146 12.10 -1.46 -10.45
N VAL A 147 10.98 -2.16 -10.68
CA VAL A 147 10.96 -3.43 -11.42
C VAL A 147 11.19 -3.21 -12.91
N ALA A 148 10.77 -2.08 -13.48
CA ALA A 148 11.10 -1.76 -14.88
C ALA A 148 12.61 -1.69 -15.10
N ALA A 149 13.35 -1.09 -14.17
CA ALA A 149 14.81 -1.08 -14.23
C ALA A 149 15.42 -2.49 -14.22
N VAL A 150 14.89 -3.37 -13.40
CA VAL A 150 15.30 -4.78 -13.34
C VAL A 150 15.06 -5.49 -14.68
N LEU A 151 13.87 -5.33 -15.24
CA LEU A 151 13.50 -5.95 -16.52
C LEU A 151 14.33 -5.44 -17.67
N GLU A 152 14.61 -4.13 -17.76
CA GLU A 152 15.49 -3.58 -18.78
C GLU A 152 16.88 -4.23 -18.75
N ILE A 153 17.44 -4.50 -17.55
CA ILE A 153 18.73 -5.17 -17.40
C ILE A 153 18.66 -6.63 -17.84
N VAL A 154 17.63 -7.35 -17.40
CA VAL A 154 17.47 -8.78 -17.70
C VAL A 154 17.16 -9.00 -19.18
N ASP A 155 16.20 -8.29 -19.74
CA ASP A 155 15.78 -8.43 -21.13
C ASP A 155 16.89 -7.98 -22.10
N GLY A 156 17.60 -6.89 -21.75
CA GLY A 156 18.70 -6.35 -22.54
C GLY A 156 20.07 -7.02 -22.30
N GLN A 157 20.17 -7.93 -21.31
CA GLN A 157 21.45 -8.52 -20.87
C GLN A 157 22.53 -7.45 -20.64
N LEU A 158 22.15 -6.36 -19.95
CA LEU A 158 22.97 -5.15 -19.83
C LEU A 158 24.09 -5.35 -18.80
N GLN A 159 25.32 -5.52 -19.30
CA GLN A 159 26.52 -5.59 -18.46
C GLN A 159 26.94 -4.21 -17.96
N GLY A 160 27.48 -4.16 -16.74
CA GLY A 160 27.93 -2.92 -16.11
C GLY A 160 26.76 -2.00 -15.70
N VAL A 161 25.52 -2.50 -15.69
CA VAL A 161 24.32 -1.76 -15.28
C VAL A 161 23.73 -2.40 -14.03
N ALA A 162 23.49 -1.58 -13.00
CA ALA A 162 22.82 -2.03 -11.79
C ALA A 162 21.41 -1.43 -11.65
N ALA A 163 20.48 -2.18 -11.07
CA ALA A 163 19.19 -1.67 -10.64
C ALA A 163 19.13 -1.45 -9.12
N VAL A 164 18.32 -0.48 -8.70
CA VAL A 164 17.88 -0.34 -7.31
C VAL A 164 16.45 -0.79 -7.22
N ALA A 165 16.18 -1.87 -6.48
CA ALA A 165 14.84 -2.45 -6.35
C ALA A 165 14.68 -3.26 -5.06
N SER A 166 13.53 -3.92 -4.88
CA SER A 166 13.24 -4.80 -3.75
C SER A 166 14.09 -6.08 -3.80
N ARG A 167 14.27 -6.74 -2.65
CA ARG A 167 14.88 -8.07 -2.59
C ARG A 167 14.07 -9.11 -3.39
N LEU A 168 12.76 -8.96 -3.40
CA LEU A 168 11.86 -9.85 -4.12
C LEU A 168 12.12 -9.79 -5.63
N ALA A 169 12.37 -8.59 -6.17
CA ALA A 169 12.71 -8.41 -7.59
C ALA A 169 14.02 -9.14 -7.96
N ALA A 170 15.05 -9.04 -7.13
CA ALA A 170 16.31 -9.76 -7.39
C ALA A 170 16.06 -11.29 -7.49
N LYS A 171 15.28 -11.84 -6.56
CA LYS A 171 14.94 -13.27 -6.53
C LYS A 171 14.10 -13.69 -7.74
N GLU A 172 13.08 -12.89 -8.08
CA GLU A 172 12.12 -13.20 -9.16
C GLU A 172 12.82 -13.23 -10.54
N TYR A 173 13.76 -12.30 -10.76
CA TYR A 173 14.39 -12.11 -12.06
C TYR A 173 15.84 -12.62 -12.14
N GLY A 174 16.34 -13.27 -11.09
CA GLY A 174 17.65 -13.91 -11.08
C GLY A 174 18.83 -12.94 -11.09
N LEU A 175 18.65 -11.72 -10.56
CA LEU A 175 19.75 -10.77 -10.39
C LEU A 175 20.54 -11.03 -9.09
N GLU A 176 21.82 -10.74 -9.11
CA GLU A 176 22.69 -10.83 -7.94
C GLU A 176 22.66 -9.53 -7.13
N ILE A 177 22.47 -9.65 -5.82
CA ILE A 177 22.46 -8.50 -4.92
C ILE A 177 23.91 -8.11 -4.60
N LEU A 178 24.33 -6.95 -5.08
CA LEU A 178 25.67 -6.37 -4.86
C LEU A 178 25.75 -5.60 -3.53
N ALA A 179 24.64 -4.94 -3.12
CA ALA A 179 24.56 -4.25 -1.84
C ALA A 179 23.15 -4.30 -1.28
N ARG A 180 23.05 -4.34 0.06
CA ARG A 180 21.79 -4.53 0.78
C ARG A 180 21.41 -3.27 1.52
N GLU A 181 20.11 -2.97 1.54
CA GLU A 181 19.52 -1.93 2.39
C GLU A 181 20.26 -0.59 2.26
N ILE A 182 20.42 -0.14 1.00
CA ILE A 182 21.20 1.04 0.66
C ILE A 182 20.44 2.37 0.82
N GLU A 183 19.18 2.32 1.25
CA GLU A 183 18.38 3.52 1.55
C GLU A 183 18.97 4.33 2.71
N SER A 184 18.86 5.66 2.63
CA SER A 184 19.37 6.60 3.63
C SER A 184 18.51 6.62 4.91
N PHE A 185 17.20 6.33 4.79
CA PHE A 185 16.25 6.35 5.89
C PHE A 185 15.75 4.93 6.16
N LYS A 186 16.18 4.35 7.28
CA LYS A 186 15.89 2.95 7.63
C LYS A 186 14.44 2.72 8.10
N GLU A 187 13.77 3.76 8.60
CA GLU A 187 12.38 3.71 9.05
C GLU A 187 11.40 4.12 7.93
N ASN A 188 11.69 3.70 6.70
CA ASN A 188 10.84 3.95 5.55
C ASN A 188 9.78 2.85 5.44
N LEU A 189 8.53 3.19 5.77
CA LEU A 189 7.38 2.30 5.69
C LEU A 189 6.39 2.80 4.64
N THR A 190 5.85 1.88 3.87
CA THR A 190 4.68 2.15 3.01
C THR A 190 3.48 1.40 3.55
N ARG A 191 2.38 2.12 3.75
CA ARG A 191 1.09 1.57 4.14
C ARG A 191 0.27 1.26 2.91
N PHE A 192 -0.27 0.06 2.87
CA PHE A 192 -1.15 -0.40 1.82
C PHE A 192 -2.53 -0.69 2.39
N PHE A 193 -3.57 -0.32 1.65
CA PHE A 193 -4.93 -0.80 1.88
C PHE A 193 -5.21 -2.04 1.05
N VAL A 194 -6.10 -2.87 1.59
CA VAL A 194 -6.64 -4.03 0.90
C VAL A 194 -8.14 -3.85 0.72
N LEU A 195 -8.56 -3.91 -0.54
CA LEU A 195 -9.96 -4.00 -0.95
C LEU A 195 -10.21 -5.45 -1.35
N ASP A 196 -11.21 -6.10 -0.76
CA ASP A 196 -11.50 -7.52 -1.04
C ASP A 196 -12.99 -7.80 -0.96
N ARG A 197 -13.56 -8.42 -1.99
CA ARG A 197 -15.00 -8.72 -2.08
C ARG A 197 -15.46 -9.71 -1.03
N TYR A 198 -14.62 -10.65 -0.68
CA TYR A 198 -15.00 -11.84 0.10
C TYR A 198 -14.40 -11.85 1.50
N PHE A 199 -13.31 -11.13 1.72
CA PHE A 199 -12.69 -11.06 3.03
C PHE A 199 -13.54 -10.23 4.00
N ARG A 200 -13.70 -10.74 5.23
CA ARG A 200 -14.34 -10.01 6.32
C ARG A 200 -13.45 -10.15 7.55
N PRO A 201 -12.99 -9.05 8.13
CA PRO A 201 -12.16 -9.11 9.33
C PRO A 201 -12.98 -9.66 10.50
N GLU A 202 -12.46 -10.67 11.19
CA GLU A 202 -13.09 -11.25 12.39
C GLU A 202 -13.10 -10.26 13.56
N LYS A 203 -12.06 -9.44 13.65
CA LYS A 203 -11.87 -8.41 14.67
C LYS A 203 -11.46 -7.12 14.01
N ALA A 204 -11.89 -6.01 14.57
CA ALA A 204 -11.51 -4.69 14.11
C ALA A 204 -11.15 -3.81 15.31
N ASP A 205 -10.10 -3.01 15.13
CA ASP A 205 -9.62 -2.03 16.10
C ASP A 205 -9.26 -0.69 15.43
N LYS A 206 -9.59 -0.57 14.13
CA LYS A 206 -9.33 0.63 13.34
C LYS A 206 -10.45 0.88 12.33
N ALA A 207 -10.76 2.14 12.10
CA ALA A 207 -11.70 2.58 11.08
C ALA A 207 -11.10 3.73 10.27
N SER A 208 -11.33 3.72 8.96
CA SER A 208 -11.00 4.83 8.07
C SER A 208 -12.27 5.54 7.64
N TRP A 209 -12.33 6.84 7.89
CA TRP A 209 -13.46 7.70 7.60
C TRP A 209 -13.12 8.76 6.56
N CYS A 210 -14.06 9.06 5.67
CA CYS A 210 -14.14 10.31 4.95
C CYS A 210 -15.37 11.08 5.42
N PHE A 211 -15.22 12.36 5.79
CA PHE A 211 -16.34 13.16 6.27
C PHE A 211 -16.20 14.62 5.89
N THR A 212 -17.32 15.30 5.80
CA THR A 212 -17.38 16.74 5.62
C THR A 212 -18.01 17.42 6.85
N LEU A 213 -17.68 18.68 7.04
CA LEU A 213 -18.13 19.46 8.19
C LEU A 213 -18.94 20.66 7.74
N PRO A 214 -19.93 21.11 8.54
CA PRO A 214 -20.52 22.43 8.35
C PRO A 214 -19.46 23.52 8.40
N HIS A 215 -19.53 24.48 7.48
CA HIS A 215 -18.55 25.58 7.40
C HIS A 215 -18.77 26.59 8.54
N LYS A 216 -18.33 26.23 9.75
CA LYS A 216 -18.41 27.07 10.95
C LYS A 216 -17.19 26.92 11.84
N ALA A 217 -16.85 27.98 12.56
CA ALA A 217 -15.75 27.97 13.52
C ALA A 217 -15.95 26.86 14.57
N GLY A 218 -14.88 26.10 14.86
CA GLY A 218 -14.88 25.04 15.88
C GLY A 218 -15.51 23.72 15.46
N ALA A 219 -16.04 23.56 14.23
CA ALA A 219 -16.70 22.31 13.82
C ALA A 219 -15.76 21.10 13.98
N LEU A 220 -14.53 21.16 13.46
CA LEU A 220 -13.56 20.08 13.62
C LEU A 220 -13.18 19.83 15.09
N ALA A 221 -12.99 20.92 15.87
CA ALA A 221 -12.63 20.79 17.28
C ALA A 221 -13.69 20.07 18.09
N GLN A 222 -14.99 20.29 17.81
CA GLN A 222 -16.10 19.56 18.46
C GLN A 222 -16.02 18.06 18.21
N ILE A 223 -15.74 17.64 16.95
CA ILE A 223 -15.60 16.23 16.59
C ILE A 223 -14.43 15.61 17.33
N LEU A 224 -13.25 16.26 17.31
CA LEU A 224 -12.06 15.76 17.98
C LEU A 224 -12.25 15.63 19.49
N THR A 225 -12.98 16.59 20.13
CA THR A 225 -13.31 16.54 21.56
C THR A 225 -14.20 15.33 21.89
N ILE A 226 -15.21 15.07 21.07
CA ILE A 226 -16.10 13.90 21.29
C ILE A 226 -15.32 12.61 21.10
N LEU A 227 -14.53 12.48 20.03
CA LEU A 227 -13.71 11.29 19.80
C LEU A 227 -12.75 11.04 20.98
N SER A 228 -12.11 12.09 21.50
CA SER A 228 -11.24 12.00 22.68
C SER A 228 -12.01 11.54 23.93
N PHE A 229 -13.23 12.04 24.16
CA PHE A 229 -14.06 11.61 25.30
C PHE A 229 -14.39 10.11 25.27
N TYR A 230 -14.57 9.54 24.09
CA TYR A 230 -14.77 8.09 23.91
C TYR A 230 -13.47 7.29 23.81
N GLU A 231 -12.31 7.93 24.06
CA GLU A 231 -10.98 7.28 24.00
C GLU A 231 -10.62 6.75 22.59
N MET A 232 -11.12 7.44 21.55
CA MET A 232 -10.77 7.15 20.17
C MET A 232 -9.43 7.83 19.82
N ASN A 233 -8.45 7.07 19.37
CA ASN A 233 -7.16 7.61 18.96
C ASN A 233 -7.12 7.87 17.45
N LEU A 234 -6.93 9.13 17.05
CA LEU A 234 -6.71 9.48 15.65
C LEU A 234 -5.23 9.22 15.30
N THR A 235 -5.00 8.23 14.46
CA THR A 235 -3.66 7.92 13.96
C THR A 235 -3.32 8.72 12.70
N ARG A 236 -4.33 9.26 12.03
CA ARG A 236 -4.19 10.17 10.89
C ARG A 236 -5.39 11.09 10.79
N ILE A 237 -5.15 12.34 10.37
CA ILE A 237 -6.18 13.27 9.90
C ILE A 237 -5.59 14.11 8.79
N GLN A 238 -6.32 14.25 7.69
CA GLN A 238 -5.90 15.03 6.52
C GLN A 238 -7.12 15.68 5.88
N SER A 239 -7.04 16.97 5.59
CA SER A 239 -8.05 17.68 4.79
C SER A 239 -7.68 17.59 3.31
N LEU A 240 -8.66 17.32 2.47
CA LEU A 240 -8.51 17.19 1.03
C LEU A 240 -9.58 18.08 0.35
N PRO A 241 -9.22 18.86 -0.69
CA PRO A 241 -10.20 19.69 -1.38
C PRO A 241 -11.24 18.83 -2.11
N ILE A 242 -12.50 19.26 -2.12
CA ILE A 242 -13.55 18.61 -2.90
C ILE A 242 -13.42 19.09 -4.36
N PRO A 243 -13.18 18.20 -5.34
CA PRO A 243 -13.06 18.60 -6.72
C PRO A 243 -14.30 19.34 -7.22
N GLY A 244 -14.12 20.52 -7.81
CA GLY A 244 -15.20 21.35 -8.33
C GLY A 244 -15.93 22.19 -7.29
N CYS A 245 -15.61 22.10 -5.99
CA CYS A 245 -16.20 22.89 -4.91
C CYS A 245 -15.14 23.78 -4.25
N PRO A 246 -14.94 25.03 -4.70
CA PRO A 246 -13.93 25.93 -4.13
C PRO A 246 -14.14 26.14 -2.63
N TRP A 247 -13.05 26.00 -1.86
CA TRP A 247 -13.02 26.18 -0.40
C TRP A 247 -13.80 25.15 0.42
N GLU A 248 -14.32 24.08 -0.22
CA GLU A 248 -14.89 22.93 0.46
C GLU A 248 -13.88 21.80 0.58
N TYR A 249 -13.88 21.13 1.73
CA TYR A 249 -12.93 20.08 2.06
C TYR A 249 -13.67 18.88 2.64
N PHE A 250 -13.23 17.68 2.26
CA PHE A 250 -13.49 16.51 3.06
C PHE A 250 -12.28 16.17 3.93
N PHE A 251 -12.52 15.54 5.04
CA PHE A 251 -11.50 15.08 5.96
C PHE A 251 -11.40 13.57 5.84
N TYR A 252 -10.18 13.11 5.60
CA TYR A 252 -9.83 11.71 5.80
C TYR A 252 -9.28 11.55 7.21
N ALA A 253 -9.77 10.54 7.97
CA ALA A 253 -9.26 10.22 9.29
C ALA A 253 -9.18 8.70 9.51
N ASP A 254 -8.09 8.27 10.14
CA ASP A 254 -7.95 6.93 10.68
C ASP A 254 -8.16 6.97 12.19
N ILE A 255 -9.09 6.19 12.68
CA ILE A 255 -9.50 6.14 14.07
C ILE A 255 -9.20 4.76 14.61
N ARG A 256 -8.36 4.68 15.64
CA ARG A 256 -8.06 3.46 16.37
C ARG A 256 -8.89 3.39 17.64
N PHE A 257 -9.36 2.19 17.99
CA PHE A 257 -10.18 1.92 19.16
C PHE A 257 -9.90 0.53 19.72
N ASP A 258 -9.99 0.41 21.04
CA ASP A 258 -9.83 -0.88 21.74
C ASP A 258 -11.17 -1.57 21.98
N ASP A 259 -12.27 -0.80 22.01
CA ASP A 259 -13.63 -1.28 22.28
C ASP A 259 -14.60 -0.88 21.15
N SER A 260 -15.14 -1.88 20.48
CA SER A 260 -16.11 -1.69 19.40
C SER A 260 -17.45 -1.11 19.88
N VAL A 261 -17.81 -1.25 21.15
CA VAL A 261 -19.02 -0.64 21.72
C VAL A 261 -18.81 0.86 21.87
N ARG A 262 -17.68 1.27 22.46
CA ARG A 262 -17.29 2.69 22.57
C ARG A 262 -17.16 3.34 21.19
N TYR A 263 -16.57 2.63 20.21
CA TYR A 263 -16.49 3.12 18.84
C TYR A 263 -17.87 3.43 18.26
N ARG A 264 -18.86 2.52 18.42
CA ARG A 264 -20.23 2.76 17.94
C ARG A 264 -20.90 3.93 18.67
N GLN A 265 -20.66 4.11 19.97
CA GLN A 265 -21.15 5.25 20.74
C GLN A 265 -20.53 6.56 20.24
N ALA A 266 -19.20 6.59 20.05
CA ALA A 266 -18.49 7.74 19.47
C ALA A 266 -19.05 8.11 18.09
N LEU A 267 -19.19 7.12 17.20
CA LEU A 267 -19.76 7.29 15.87
C LEU A 267 -21.19 7.89 15.94
N SER A 268 -22.04 7.38 16.83
CA SER A 268 -23.39 7.88 17.02
C SER A 268 -23.42 9.32 17.55
N ALA A 269 -22.47 9.67 18.42
CA ALA A 269 -22.37 11.01 19.00
C ALA A 269 -21.85 12.06 17.99
N VAL A 270 -20.90 11.70 17.10
CA VAL A 270 -20.35 12.64 16.11
C VAL A 270 -21.24 12.78 14.88
N ARG A 271 -21.96 11.73 14.48
CA ARG A 271 -22.73 11.69 13.24
C ARG A 271 -23.67 12.89 13.03
N PRO A 272 -24.44 13.38 14.03
CA PRO A 272 -25.31 14.54 13.86
C PRO A 272 -24.57 15.87 13.63
N LEU A 273 -23.25 15.93 13.88
CA LEU A 273 -22.41 17.11 13.74
C LEU A 273 -21.67 17.16 12.41
N LEU A 274 -21.68 16.06 11.66
CA LEU A 274 -21.08 15.94 10.34
C LEU A 274 -22.10 16.36 9.27
N ALA A 275 -21.63 16.97 8.18
CA ALA A 275 -22.48 17.24 7.03
C ALA A 275 -22.64 15.97 6.19
N ASP A 276 -21.57 15.19 6.05
CA ASP A 276 -21.57 13.88 5.43
C ASP A 276 -20.54 12.97 6.09
N LEU A 277 -20.75 11.65 6.02
CA LEU A 277 -19.85 10.63 6.57
C LEU A 277 -19.90 9.35 5.74
N ASP A 278 -18.76 9.02 5.18
CA ASP A 278 -18.48 7.72 4.58
C ASP A 278 -17.46 6.94 5.44
N ILE A 279 -17.83 5.73 5.85
CA ILE A 279 -16.93 4.81 6.54
C ILE A 279 -16.31 3.90 5.50
N MET A 280 -15.13 4.27 5.03
CA MET A 280 -14.39 3.53 4.01
C MET A 280 -14.04 2.10 4.44
N GLY A 281 -13.96 1.84 5.75
CA GLY A 281 -13.72 0.50 6.28
C GLY A 281 -13.57 0.47 7.78
N ILE A 282 -13.87 -0.71 8.35
CA ILE A 282 -13.63 -1.06 9.75
C ILE A 282 -12.88 -2.38 9.72
N TYR A 283 -11.64 -2.39 10.19
CA TYR A 283 -10.73 -3.51 10.00
C TYR A 283 -9.72 -3.65 11.14
N LYS A 284 -8.92 -4.71 11.10
CA LYS A 284 -7.80 -4.90 12.01
C LYS A 284 -6.62 -4.07 11.54
N GLY A 285 -6.17 -3.13 12.37
CA GLY A 285 -4.94 -2.38 12.15
C GLY A 285 -3.71 -3.30 12.23
N SER A 286 -2.68 -2.98 11.45
CA SER A 286 -1.45 -3.78 11.39
C SER A 286 -0.40 -3.38 12.45
N PHE A 287 -0.68 -2.35 13.27
CA PHE A 287 0.12 -1.94 14.43
C PHE A 287 -0.78 -1.69 15.63
#